data_80b5f67ed9b2823cfb8a611849d2987d
#
_entry.id   80b5f67ed9b2823cfb8a611849d2987d
#
_cell.length_a   1.000
_cell.length_b   1.000
_cell.length_c   1.000
_cell.angle_alpha   90.00
_cell.angle_beta   90.00
_cell.angle_gamma   90.00
#
_symmetry.space_group_name_H-M   'P 1'
#
loop_
_entity.id
_entity.type
_entity.pdbx_description
1 polymer ?
#
loop_
_entity_poly.entity_id
_entity_poly.type
_entity_poly.pdbx_seq_one_letter_code
_entity_poly.pdbx_strand_id
1 'polypeptide(L)'
;MSDNWIVQNLERALEIWNEKLAEIWMIITQSPENFKGGSIWSVITSIHGALQAIGYALLVLFFVIGVMRTCGSFAEVKKPEHAVKLFIRFAIAKGVITYGLELMMAFLSIIQGIISTIMNSAGFGTATTTVLPTEIVTAIENCGFFESIPLWAVTLIGGLFVWVLSFVMILSVYGRFFKLYMYTAIAPIPLSTFAGEPTQNVGKSFLKSYAGVCLEGAIIVLACIIFSVFASSPPVVDTTATAASMVWSYIGELIFNMLILVGSVKMADRIVREMMGL
;
A
#
# COMPACT_ATOMS: atom_id res chain seq x y z
N MET A 1 -14.35 32.59 -4.37
CA MET A 1 -13.54 32.15 -5.51
C MET A 1 -12.98 33.40 -6.14
N SER A 2 -11.67 33.52 -6.24
CA SER A 2 -11.02 34.62 -6.95
C SER A 2 -11.34 34.52 -8.44
N ASP A 3 -11.58 35.67 -9.11
CA ASP A 3 -11.78 35.71 -10.57
C ASP A 3 -10.46 35.54 -11.36
N ASN A 4 -9.33 35.47 -10.63
CA ASN A 4 -8.02 35.30 -11.22
C ASN A 4 -7.78 33.82 -11.56
N TRP A 5 -7.66 33.51 -12.86
CA TRP A 5 -7.46 32.16 -13.35
C TRP A 5 -6.16 31.49 -12.88
N ILE A 6 -5.12 32.26 -12.48
CA ILE A 6 -3.88 31.75 -11.89
C ILE A 6 -4.17 31.16 -10.52
N VAL A 7 -4.95 31.86 -9.70
CA VAL A 7 -5.41 31.37 -8.40
C VAL A 7 -6.26 30.12 -8.57
N GLN A 8 -7.23 30.16 -9.51
CA GLN A 8 -8.10 29.00 -9.80
C GLN A 8 -7.31 27.74 -10.21
N ASN A 9 -6.23 27.88 -10.99
CA ASN A 9 -5.38 26.74 -11.37
C ASN A 9 -4.66 26.13 -10.17
N LEU A 10 -4.15 26.95 -9.25
CA LEU A 10 -3.51 26.45 -8.02
C LEU A 10 -4.54 25.81 -7.07
N GLU A 11 -5.67 26.47 -6.86
CA GLU A 11 -6.77 25.92 -6.04
C GLU A 11 -7.23 24.57 -6.56
N ARG A 12 -7.42 24.43 -7.89
CA ARG A 12 -7.80 23.17 -8.52
C ARG A 12 -6.72 22.09 -8.35
N ALA A 13 -5.44 22.43 -8.44
CA ALA A 13 -4.37 21.47 -8.21
C ALA A 13 -4.35 20.98 -6.76
N LEU A 14 -4.56 21.87 -5.78
CA LEU A 14 -4.67 21.53 -4.36
C LEU A 14 -5.95 20.72 -4.06
N GLU A 15 -7.06 21.05 -4.71
CA GLU A 15 -8.31 20.29 -4.60
C GLU A 15 -8.10 18.84 -5.04
N ILE A 16 -7.48 18.60 -6.21
CA ILE A 16 -7.13 17.27 -6.70
C ILE A 16 -6.24 16.53 -5.69
N TRP A 17 -5.25 17.21 -5.13
CA TRP A 17 -4.39 16.62 -4.09
C TRP A 17 -5.19 16.19 -2.86
N ASN A 18 -6.04 17.06 -2.34
CA ASN A 18 -6.88 16.79 -1.18
C ASN A 18 -7.87 15.64 -1.44
N GLU A 19 -8.48 15.61 -2.63
CA GLU A 19 -9.34 14.50 -3.06
C GLU A 19 -8.60 13.18 -3.08
N LYS A 20 -7.37 13.15 -3.61
CA LYS A 20 -6.56 11.93 -3.66
C LYS A 20 -6.10 11.48 -2.28
N LEU A 21 -5.79 12.40 -1.37
CA LEU A 21 -5.53 12.07 0.03
C LEU A 21 -6.77 11.44 0.70
N ALA A 22 -7.94 12.03 0.52
CA ALA A 22 -9.19 11.50 1.06
C ALA A 22 -9.52 10.11 0.46
N GLU A 23 -9.29 9.92 -0.85
CA GLU A 23 -9.45 8.63 -1.52
C GLU A 23 -8.52 7.57 -0.91
N ILE A 24 -7.26 7.91 -0.61
CA ILE A 24 -6.30 7.00 0.03
C ILE A 24 -6.82 6.53 1.39
N TRP A 25 -7.31 7.44 2.23
CA TRP A 25 -7.87 7.10 3.54
C TRP A 25 -9.04 6.10 3.42
N MET A 26 -9.92 6.34 2.48
CA MET A 26 -11.06 5.46 2.22
C MET A 26 -10.62 4.08 1.72
N ILE A 27 -9.65 4.02 0.80
CA ILE A 27 -9.19 2.76 0.20
C ILE A 27 -8.39 1.92 1.20
N ILE A 28 -7.51 2.52 2.01
CA ILE A 28 -6.68 1.78 2.98
C ILE A 28 -7.53 1.07 4.04
N THR A 29 -8.64 1.67 4.43
CA THR A 29 -9.58 1.09 5.41
C THR A 29 -10.54 0.08 4.79
N GLN A 30 -10.70 0.08 3.47
CA GLN A 30 -11.62 -0.81 2.78
C GLN A 30 -11.08 -2.26 2.74
N SER A 31 -11.99 -3.22 2.96
CA SER A 31 -11.68 -4.65 2.74
C SER A 31 -11.47 -4.92 1.25
N PRO A 32 -10.49 -5.75 0.86
CA PRO A 32 -10.31 -6.18 -0.52
C PRO A 32 -11.55 -6.84 -1.13
N GLU A 33 -12.39 -7.47 -0.32
CA GLU A 33 -13.65 -8.09 -0.76
C GLU A 33 -14.62 -7.05 -1.35
N ASN A 34 -14.64 -5.84 -0.78
CA ASN A 34 -15.57 -4.77 -1.16
C ASN A 34 -14.95 -3.75 -2.14
N PHE A 35 -13.66 -3.89 -2.44
CA PHE A 35 -12.98 -2.97 -3.33
C PHE A 35 -13.59 -3.01 -4.74
N LYS A 36 -13.92 -1.81 -5.28
CA LYS A 36 -14.57 -1.68 -6.59
C LYS A 36 -15.83 -2.55 -6.76
N GLY A 37 -16.63 -2.67 -5.68
CA GLY A 37 -17.90 -3.42 -5.72
C GLY A 37 -17.77 -4.94 -5.71
N GLY A 38 -16.61 -5.48 -5.34
CA GLY A 38 -16.42 -6.94 -5.14
C GLY A 38 -16.27 -7.78 -6.39
N SER A 39 -16.43 -7.22 -7.60
CA SER A 39 -16.30 -7.97 -8.85
C SER A 39 -14.91 -8.57 -9.06
N ILE A 40 -13.87 -7.82 -8.69
CA ILE A 40 -12.49 -8.30 -8.75
C ILE A 40 -12.30 -9.48 -7.79
N TRP A 41 -12.85 -9.37 -6.57
CA TRP A 41 -12.75 -10.41 -5.55
C TRP A 41 -13.37 -11.73 -6.01
N SER A 42 -14.54 -11.70 -6.65
CA SER A 42 -15.19 -12.90 -7.16
C SER A 42 -14.35 -13.64 -8.23
N VAL A 43 -13.64 -12.89 -9.08
CA VAL A 43 -12.69 -13.47 -10.05
C VAL A 43 -11.49 -14.10 -9.34
N ILE A 44 -10.92 -13.41 -8.35
CA ILE A 44 -9.76 -13.89 -7.60
C ILE A 44 -10.09 -15.17 -6.82
N THR A 45 -11.25 -15.24 -6.17
CA THR A 45 -11.70 -16.44 -5.44
C THR A 45 -11.97 -17.60 -6.38
N SER A 46 -12.50 -17.36 -7.57
CA SER A 46 -12.68 -18.37 -8.61
C SER A 46 -11.34 -18.94 -9.10
N ILE A 47 -10.35 -18.07 -9.36
CA ILE A 47 -8.99 -18.49 -9.74
C ILE A 47 -8.34 -19.27 -8.60
N HIS A 48 -8.44 -18.79 -7.36
CA HIS A 48 -7.94 -19.50 -6.18
C HIS A 48 -8.51 -20.93 -6.10
N GLY A 49 -9.83 -21.07 -6.25
CA GLY A 49 -10.49 -22.38 -6.24
C GLY A 49 -10.00 -23.32 -7.35
N ALA A 50 -9.79 -22.81 -8.56
CA ALA A 50 -9.22 -23.56 -9.67
C ALA A 50 -7.79 -24.03 -9.36
N LEU A 51 -6.95 -23.14 -8.81
CA LEU A 51 -5.57 -23.42 -8.44
C LEU A 51 -5.46 -24.33 -7.21
N GLN A 52 -6.51 -24.43 -6.39
CA GLN A 52 -6.56 -25.32 -5.23
C GLN A 52 -6.44 -26.79 -5.63
N ALA A 53 -7.06 -27.19 -6.76
CA ALA A 53 -6.93 -28.54 -7.31
C ALA A 53 -5.47 -28.86 -7.68
N ILE A 54 -4.78 -27.90 -8.30
CA ILE A 54 -3.34 -28.00 -8.61
C ILE A 54 -2.52 -28.05 -7.32
N GLY A 55 -2.86 -27.24 -6.32
CA GLY A 55 -2.24 -27.23 -5.00
C GLY A 55 -2.31 -28.63 -4.32
N TYR A 56 -3.43 -29.32 -4.41
CA TYR A 56 -3.54 -30.70 -3.88
C TYR A 56 -2.66 -31.71 -4.65
N ALA A 57 -2.56 -31.59 -5.97
CA ALA A 57 -1.67 -32.46 -6.73
C ALA A 57 -0.19 -32.21 -6.33
N LEU A 58 0.20 -30.94 -6.20
CA LEU A 58 1.54 -30.55 -5.74
C LEU A 58 1.80 -30.98 -4.28
N LEU A 59 0.79 -30.92 -3.42
CA LEU A 59 0.87 -31.40 -2.04
C LEU A 59 1.36 -32.85 -1.99
N VAL A 60 0.73 -33.73 -2.80
CA VAL A 60 1.12 -35.15 -2.88
C VAL A 60 2.55 -35.28 -3.40
N LEU A 61 2.91 -34.52 -4.44
CA LEU A 61 4.25 -34.54 -5.00
C LEU A 61 5.31 -34.12 -3.96
N PHE A 62 5.11 -32.99 -3.27
CA PHE A 62 6.05 -32.51 -2.26
C PHE A 62 6.10 -33.41 -1.03
N PHE A 63 4.99 -34.04 -0.68
CA PHE A 63 4.97 -35.05 0.37
C PHE A 63 5.84 -36.25 0.01
N VAL A 64 5.68 -36.82 -1.20
CA VAL A 64 6.52 -37.94 -1.68
C VAL A 64 7.99 -37.55 -1.70
N ILE A 65 8.35 -36.38 -2.20
CA ILE A 65 9.73 -35.88 -2.19
C ILE A 65 10.23 -35.76 -0.73
N GLY A 66 9.39 -35.27 0.17
CA GLY A 66 9.72 -35.17 1.60
C GLY A 66 10.01 -36.53 2.22
N VAL A 67 9.13 -37.50 1.97
CA VAL A 67 9.31 -38.90 2.44
C VAL A 67 10.60 -39.50 1.90
N MET A 68 10.85 -39.38 0.58
CA MET A 68 12.05 -39.94 -0.05
C MET A 68 13.36 -39.34 0.51
N ARG A 69 13.37 -38.06 0.86
CA ARG A 69 14.54 -37.41 1.45
C ARG A 69 14.74 -37.70 2.93
N THR A 70 13.65 -37.82 3.68
CA THR A 70 13.71 -38.11 5.13
C THR A 70 13.98 -39.56 5.41
N CYS A 71 13.52 -40.44 4.52
CA CYS A 71 13.65 -41.88 4.64
C CYS A 71 14.77 -42.40 3.70
N GLY A 72 15.99 -41.86 3.83
CA GLY A 72 17.16 -42.33 3.08
C GLY A 72 17.55 -43.78 3.33
N SER A 73 16.97 -44.43 4.34
CA SER A 73 17.08 -45.84 4.63
C SER A 73 15.68 -46.40 4.98
N PHE A 74 15.29 -47.54 4.36
CA PHE A 74 14.05 -48.26 4.69
C PHE A 74 13.95 -48.66 6.16
N ALA A 75 15.06 -48.65 6.90
CA ALA A 75 15.09 -48.95 8.32
C ALA A 75 14.51 -47.81 9.18
N GLU A 76 14.54 -46.56 8.73
CA GLU A 76 14.00 -45.41 9.44
C GLU A 76 12.46 -45.28 9.29
N VAL A 77 11.90 -45.72 8.15
CA VAL A 77 10.44 -45.80 7.94
C VAL A 77 9.75 -46.73 8.92
N LYS A 78 10.47 -47.74 9.44
CA LYS A 78 9.92 -48.70 10.40
C LYS A 78 9.69 -48.16 11.82
N LYS A 79 10.19 -46.93 12.11
CA LYS A 79 9.90 -46.27 13.40
C LYS A 79 8.55 -45.58 13.31
N PRO A 80 7.54 -46.00 14.10
CA PRO A 80 6.15 -45.48 14.04
C PRO A 80 6.11 -43.96 14.28
N GLU A 81 7.04 -43.45 15.06
CA GLU A 81 7.15 -42.00 15.37
C GLU A 81 7.41 -41.14 14.12
N HIS A 82 8.24 -41.61 13.20
CA HIS A 82 8.53 -40.88 11.95
C HIS A 82 7.32 -40.91 11.00
N ALA A 83 6.64 -42.03 10.91
CA ALA A 83 5.42 -42.17 10.10
C ALA A 83 4.31 -41.23 10.60
N VAL A 84 4.08 -41.16 11.91
CA VAL A 84 3.12 -40.26 12.52
C VAL A 84 3.47 -38.80 12.26
N LYS A 85 4.74 -38.41 12.40
CA LYS A 85 5.18 -37.04 12.14
C LYS A 85 4.97 -36.62 10.68
N LEU A 86 5.26 -37.50 9.72
CA LEU A 86 5.00 -37.27 8.30
C LEU A 86 3.50 -37.12 8.01
N PHE A 87 2.68 -37.99 8.60
CA PHE A 87 1.22 -37.93 8.42
C PHE A 87 0.63 -36.63 9.00
N ILE A 88 1.06 -36.21 10.19
CA ILE A 88 0.62 -34.94 10.79
C ILE A 88 1.01 -33.77 9.88
N ARG A 89 2.25 -33.77 9.34
CA ARG A 89 2.68 -32.72 8.40
C ARG A 89 1.81 -32.69 7.15
N PHE A 90 1.50 -33.84 6.57
CA PHE A 90 0.60 -33.92 5.42
C PHE A 90 -0.81 -33.39 5.74
N ALA A 91 -1.37 -33.77 6.89
CA ALA A 91 -2.68 -33.31 7.34
C ALA A 91 -2.71 -31.78 7.56
N ILE A 92 -1.68 -31.23 8.19
CA ILE A 92 -1.56 -29.78 8.38
C ILE A 92 -1.44 -29.07 7.03
N ALA A 93 -0.57 -29.53 6.12
CA ALA A 93 -0.40 -28.94 4.80
C ALA A 93 -1.69 -28.99 3.97
N LYS A 94 -2.44 -30.11 4.04
CA LYS A 94 -3.76 -30.22 3.43
C LYS A 94 -4.74 -29.19 4.03
N GLY A 95 -4.76 -29.05 5.35
CA GLY A 95 -5.60 -28.06 6.04
C GLY A 95 -5.27 -26.64 5.62
N VAL A 96 -3.97 -26.30 5.52
CA VAL A 96 -3.51 -24.99 5.08
C VAL A 96 -3.93 -24.68 3.63
N ILE A 97 -3.95 -25.65 2.72
CA ILE A 97 -4.46 -25.44 1.36
C ILE A 97 -5.98 -25.29 1.37
N THR A 98 -6.69 -26.15 2.13
CA THR A 98 -8.16 -26.16 2.18
C THR A 98 -8.69 -24.83 2.74
N TYR A 99 -8.11 -24.36 3.82
CA TYR A 99 -8.51 -23.13 4.54
C TYR A 99 -7.58 -21.94 4.25
N GLY A 100 -6.80 -22.01 3.16
CA GLY A 100 -5.80 -21.02 2.84
C GLY A 100 -6.39 -19.62 2.61
N LEU A 101 -7.54 -19.55 1.94
CA LEU A 101 -8.24 -18.29 1.70
C LEU A 101 -8.71 -17.65 3.01
N GLU A 102 -9.36 -18.44 3.88
CA GLU A 102 -9.86 -17.98 5.17
C GLU A 102 -8.71 -17.53 6.09
N LEU A 103 -7.59 -18.25 6.09
CA LEU A 103 -6.39 -17.89 6.85
C LEU A 103 -5.81 -16.56 6.37
N MET A 104 -5.74 -16.36 5.05
CA MET A 104 -5.25 -15.11 4.45
C MET A 104 -6.18 -13.94 4.79
N MET A 105 -7.50 -14.14 4.73
CA MET A 105 -8.49 -13.13 5.10
C MET A 105 -8.48 -12.82 6.59
N ALA A 106 -8.35 -13.81 7.46
CA ALA A 106 -8.22 -13.62 8.90
C ALA A 106 -6.97 -12.78 9.23
N PHE A 107 -5.83 -13.06 8.57
CA PHE A 107 -4.62 -12.27 8.74
C PHE A 107 -4.82 -10.82 8.29
N LEU A 108 -5.46 -10.60 7.14
CA LEU A 108 -5.78 -9.26 6.65
C LEU A 108 -6.70 -8.50 7.61
N SER A 109 -7.71 -9.16 8.18
CA SER A 109 -8.62 -8.58 9.18
C SER A 109 -7.88 -8.10 10.43
N ILE A 110 -6.87 -8.86 10.91
CA ILE A 110 -6.01 -8.45 12.02
C ILE A 110 -5.26 -7.16 11.66
N ILE A 111 -4.70 -7.08 10.45
CA ILE A 111 -3.98 -5.87 10.00
C ILE A 111 -4.92 -4.67 9.85
N GLN A 112 -6.15 -4.88 9.38
CA GLN A 112 -7.16 -3.81 9.35
C GLN A 112 -7.51 -3.32 10.76
N GLY A 113 -7.55 -4.21 11.75
CA GLY A 113 -7.68 -3.85 13.16
C GLY A 113 -6.51 -3.00 13.66
N ILE A 114 -5.27 -3.33 13.26
CA ILE A 114 -4.08 -2.52 13.56
C ILE A 114 -4.21 -1.13 12.91
N ILE A 115 -4.58 -1.05 11.64
CA ILE A 115 -4.79 0.22 10.92
C ILE A 115 -5.81 1.08 11.66
N SER A 116 -6.99 0.54 12.00
CA SER A 116 -8.01 1.28 12.74
C SER A 116 -7.53 1.73 14.13
N THR A 117 -6.75 0.92 14.82
CA THR A 117 -6.16 1.29 16.12
C THR A 117 -5.19 2.46 15.96
N ILE A 118 -4.32 2.43 14.95
CA ILE A 118 -3.37 3.52 14.66
C ILE A 118 -4.14 4.82 14.34
N MET A 119 -5.16 4.74 13.49
CA MET A 119 -5.99 5.91 13.12
C MET A 119 -6.70 6.51 14.34
N ASN A 120 -7.30 5.68 15.19
CA ASN A 120 -8.01 6.13 16.38
C ASN A 120 -7.06 6.71 17.44
N SER A 121 -5.87 6.15 17.61
CA SER A 121 -4.88 6.61 18.59
C SER A 121 -4.31 7.98 18.24
N ALA A 122 -4.18 8.28 16.95
CA ALA A 122 -3.63 9.53 16.49
C ALA A 122 -4.65 10.67 16.42
N GLY A 123 -5.95 10.41 16.64
CA GLY A 123 -7.02 11.40 16.52
C GLY A 123 -7.22 11.91 15.09
N PHE A 124 -6.63 11.25 14.11
CA PHE A 124 -6.66 11.64 12.70
C PHE A 124 -7.79 10.94 11.95
N GLY A 125 -8.97 11.61 11.92
CA GLY A 125 -10.08 11.23 11.03
C GLY A 125 -10.27 12.19 9.87
N THR A 126 -9.57 13.32 9.87
CA THR A 126 -9.68 14.36 8.84
C THR A 126 -8.30 14.63 8.25
N ALA A 127 -8.12 14.27 6.99
CA ALA A 127 -6.99 14.76 6.22
C ALA A 127 -7.00 16.30 6.32
N THR A 128 -5.92 16.89 6.84
CA THR A 128 -5.76 18.35 6.84
C THR A 128 -5.79 18.80 5.38
N THR A 129 -6.84 19.50 5.00
CA THR A 129 -6.96 20.05 3.65
C THR A 129 -5.90 21.12 3.46
N THR A 130 -5.07 20.95 2.44
CA THR A 130 -4.11 21.97 2.04
C THR A 130 -4.88 23.08 1.33
N VAL A 131 -4.86 24.28 1.90
CA VAL A 131 -5.55 25.46 1.35
C VAL A 131 -4.51 26.50 0.96
N LEU A 132 -4.77 27.25 -0.11
CA LEU A 132 -3.90 28.32 -0.54
C LEU A 132 -3.94 29.47 0.48
N PRO A 133 -2.78 29.94 1.01
CA PRO A 133 -2.75 31.08 1.92
C PRO A 133 -3.29 32.36 1.29
N THR A 134 -3.99 33.16 2.09
CA THR A 134 -4.58 34.44 1.66
C THR A 134 -3.51 35.44 1.15
N GLU A 135 -2.31 35.39 1.70
CA GLU A 135 -1.17 36.20 1.32
C GLU A 135 -0.73 35.91 -0.13
N ILE A 136 -0.73 34.63 -0.52
CA ILE A 136 -0.42 34.20 -1.89
C ILE A 136 -1.52 34.64 -2.86
N VAL A 137 -2.77 34.47 -2.49
CA VAL A 137 -3.91 34.94 -3.31
C VAL A 137 -3.81 36.46 -3.55
N THR A 138 -3.62 37.21 -2.48
CA THR A 138 -3.49 38.67 -2.55
C THR A 138 -2.29 39.11 -3.38
N ALA A 139 -1.16 38.42 -3.27
CA ALA A 139 0.04 38.69 -4.06
C ALA A 139 -0.21 38.46 -5.57
N ILE A 140 -0.95 37.40 -5.92
CA ILE A 140 -1.31 37.11 -7.32
C ILE A 140 -2.32 38.14 -7.87
N GLU A 141 -3.31 38.53 -7.07
CA GLU A 141 -4.35 39.48 -7.50
C GLU A 141 -3.82 40.89 -7.70
N ASN A 142 -2.82 41.30 -6.91
CA ASN A 142 -2.21 42.64 -7.01
C ASN A 142 -1.10 42.73 -8.08
N CYS A 143 -0.76 41.64 -8.77
CA CYS A 143 0.25 41.66 -9.82
C CYS A 143 -0.20 42.40 -11.06
N GLY A 144 0.70 43.25 -11.60
CA GLY A 144 0.52 43.91 -12.90
C GLY A 144 0.53 42.88 -14.06
N PHE A 145 0.00 43.30 -15.22
CA PHE A 145 -0.10 42.41 -16.40
C PHE A 145 1.25 41.80 -16.82
N PHE A 146 2.34 42.56 -16.82
CA PHE A 146 3.67 42.04 -17.18
C PHE A 146 4.28 41.11 -16.15
N GLU A 147 3.94 41.29 -14.86
CA GLU A 147 4.38 40.40 -13.76
C GLU A 147 3.57 39.11 -13.70
N SER A 148 2.36 39.10 -14.26
CA SER A 148 1.49 37.92 -14.31
C SER A 148 1.99 36.84 -15.30
N ILE A 149 2.79 37.18 -16.31
CA ILE A 149 3.30 36.23 -17.31
C ILE A 149 4.25 35.18 -16.67
N PRO A 150 5.35 35.58 -15.96
CA PRO A 150 6.20 34.60 -15.28
C PRO A 150 5.45 33.87 -14.18
N LEU A 151 4.52 34.52 -13.48
CA LEU A 151 3.70 33.93 -12.44
C LEU A 151 2.82 32.83 -13.00
N TRP A 152 2.20 33.06 -14.15
CA TRP A 152 1.43 32.04 -14.86
C TRP A 152 2.25 30.79 -15.19
N ALA A 153 3.45 30.95 -15.74
CA ALA A 153 4.30 29.83 -16.07
C ALA A 153 4.67 29.00 -14.82
N VAL A 154 5.00 29.67 -13.71
CA VAL A 154 5.34 29.05 -12.44
C VAL A 154 4.15 28.26 -11.88
N THR A 155 2.95 28.83 -11.87
CA THR A 155 1.76 28.17 -11.33
C THR A 155 1.29 27.02 -12.20
N LEU A 156 1.44 27.11 -13.52
CA LEU A 156 1.11 26.01 -14.43
C LEU A 156 2.06 24.82 -14.24
N ILE A 157 3.36 25.07 -14.15
CA ILE A 157 4.36 24.02 -13.89
C ILE A 157 4.13 23.43 -12.50
N GLY A 158 3.94 24.27 -11.48
CA GLY A 158 3.65 23.82 -10.11
C GLY A 158 2.40 22.97 -10.03
N GLY A 159 1.30 23.40 -10.63
CA GLY A 159 0.05 22.65 -10.71
C GLY A 159 0.21 21.30 -11.40
N LEU A 160 0.98 21.23 -12.49
CA LEU A 160 1.31 19.97 -13.16
C LEU A 160 2.08 19.02 -12.24
N PHE A 161 3.07 19.49 -11.47
CA PHE A 161 3.80 18.68 -10.50
C PHE A 161 2.87 18.14 -9.41
N VAL A 162 2.03 18.99 -8.83
CA VAL A 162 1.04 18.59 -7.81
C VAL A 162 0.12 17.50 -8.36
N TRP A 163 -0.38 17.67 -9.59
CA TRP A 163 -1.23 16.67 -10.24
C TRP A 163 -0.52 15.33 -10.45
N VAL A 164 0.73 15.35 -10.96
CA VAL A 164 1.53 14.13 -11.16
C VAL A 164 1.82 13.42 -9.83
N LEU A 165 2.18 14.18 -8.77
CA LEU A 165 2.45 13.60 -7.45
C LEU A 165 1.20 12.97 -6.84
N SER A 166 0.03 13.62 -6.98
CA SER A 166 -1.26 13.07 -6.55
C SER A 166 -1.56 11.73 -7.23
N PHE A 167 -1.33 11.66 -8.54
CA PHE A 167 -1.55 10.45 -9.32
C PHE A 167 -0.57 9.32 -8.94
N VAL A 168 0.71 9.65 -8.77
CA VAL A 168 1.73 8.67 -8.34
C VAL A 168 1.42 8.10 -6.95
N MET A 169 0.92 8.93 -6.05
CA MET A 169 0.57 8.53 -4.71
C MET A 169 -0.61 7.56 -4.70
N ILE A 170 -1.71 7.89 -5.36
CA ILE A 170 -2.88 7.01 -5.42
C ILE A 170 -2.56 5.70 -6.13
N LEU A 171 -1.76 5.74 -7.21
CA LEU A 171 -1.33 4.53 -7.92
C LEU A 171 -0.53 3.58 -7.04
N SER A 172 0.27 4.09 -6.11
CA SER A 172 1.02 3.27 -5.14
C SER A 172 0.08 2.50 -4.21
N VAL A 173 -1.00 3.15 -3.76
CA VAL A 173 -2.00 2.51 -2.89
C VAL A 173 -2.81 1.46 -3.65
N TYR A 174 -3.23 1.75 -4.89
CA TYR A 174 -3.89 0.75 -5.74
C TYR A 174 -2.99 -0.45 -6.01
N GLY A 175 -1.69 -0.21 -6.25
CA GLY A 175 -0.70 -1.27 -6.49
C GLY A 175 -0.64 -2.29 -5.36
N ARG A 176 -0.84 -1.87 -4.10
CA ARG A 176 -0.94 -2.78 -2.94
C ARG A 176 -2.12 -3.75 -3.08
N PHE A 177 -3.31 -3.27 -3.49
CA PHE A 177 -4.47 -4.14 -3.70
C PHE A 177 -4.23 -5.18 -4.78
N PHE A 178 -3.61 -4.79 -5.90
CA PHE A 178 -3.24 -5.73 -6.95
C PHE A 178 -2.25 -6.78 -6.44
N LYS A 179 -1.26 -6.40 -5.64
CA LYS A 179 -0.36 -7.37 -4.98
C LYS A 179 -1.15 -8.34 -4.10
N LEU A 180 -2.06 -7.85 -3.24
CA LEU A 180 -2.91 -8.70 -2.39
C LEU A 180 -3.71 -9.71 -3.21
N TYR A 181 -4.34 -9.27 -4.28
CA TYR A 181 -5.12 -10.15 -5.16
C TYR A 181 -4.25 -11.22 -5.83
N MET A 182 -3.08 -10.85 -6.35
CA MET A 182 -2.16 -11.82 -6.96
C MET A 182 -1.68 -12.85 -5.93
N TYR A 183 -1.29 -12.44 -4.72
CA TYR A 183 -0.92 -13.37 -3.66
C TYR A 183 -2.07 -14.30 -3.29
N THR A 184 -3.29 -13.77 -3.15
CA THR A 184 -4.48 -14.55 -2.79
C THR A 184 -4.83 -15.57 -3.88
N ALA A 185 -4.78 -15.18 -5.15
CA ALA A 185 -5.07 -16.07 -6.26
C ALA A 185 -4.11 -17.26 -6.34
N ILE A 186 -2.79 -17.01 -6.23
CA ILE A 186 -1.75 -18.03 -6.41
C ILE A 186 -1.45 -18.85 -5.14
N ALA A 187 -2.01 -18.48 -4.00
CA ALA A 187 -1.69 -19.05 -2.69
C ALA A 187 -1.65 -20.59 -2.60
N PRO A 188 -2.56 -21.37 -3.23
CA PRO A 188 -2.57 -22.81 -3.13
C PRO A 188 -1.26 -23.48 -3.58
N ILE A 189 -0.54 -22.86 -4.54
CA ILE A 189 0.71 -23.41 -5.09
C ILE A 189 1.85 -23.35 -4.04
N PRO A 190 2.25 -22.17 -3.51
CA PRO A 190 3.31 -22.12 -2.51
C PRO A 190 2.90 -22.75 -1.18
N LEU A 191 1.61 -22.76 -0.80
CA LEU A 191 1.14 -23.40 0.42
C LEU A 191 1.27 -24.93 0.36
N SER A 192 1.22 -25.54 -0.83
CA SER A 192 1.44 -26.98 -1.01
C SER A 192 2.84 -27.43 -0.59
N THR A 193 3.83 -26.54 -0.64
CA THR A 193 5.23 -26.83 -0.29
C THR A 193 5.43 -27.16 1.20
N PHE A 194 4.46 -26.87 2.07
CA PHE A 194 4.51 -27.27 3.49
C PHE A 194 4.52 -28.78 3.70
N ALA A 195 4.05 -29.55 2.73
CA ALA A 195 4.02 -31.02 2.82
C ALA A 195 5.42 -31.64 2.89
N GLY A 196 6.41 -31.04 2.20
CA GLY A 196 7.77 -31.53 2.16
C GLY A 196 8.70 -30.74 3.09
N GLU A 197 9.57 -31.42 3.85
CA GLU A 197 10.56 -30.77 4.69
C GLU A 197 11.53 -29.89 3.91
N PRO A 198 12.07 -30.34 2.77
CA PRO A 198 13.02 -29.54 1.99
C PRO A 198 12.37 -28.35 1.28
N THR A 199 11.06 -28.38 1.05
CA THR A 199 10.32 -27.36 0.29
C THR A 199 9.59 -26.33 1.16
N GLN A 200 9.41 -26.58 2.46
CA GLN A 200 8.62 -25.76 3.37
C GLN A 200 9.07 -24.28 3.43
N ASN A 201 10.35 -24.01 3.11
CA ASN A 201 10.87 -22.64 3.14
C ASN A 201 10.19 -21.76 2.09
N VAL A 202 9.75 -22.31 0.96
CA VAL A 202 9.00 -21.58 -0.07
C VAL A 202 7.65 -21.12 0.49
N GLY A 203 6.91 -22.02 1.15
CA GLY A 203 5.64 -21.66 1.80
C GLY A 203 5.82 -20.64 2.91
N LYS A 204 6.87 -20.76 3.73
CA LYS A 204 7.19 -19.79 4.79
C LYS A 204 7.52 -18.41 4.21
N SER A 205 8.34 -18.34 3.15
CA SER A 205 8.68 -17.09 2.46
C SER A 205 7.44 -16.47 1.83
N PHE A 206 6.56 -17.28 1.24
CA PHE A 206 5.28 -16.81 0.71
C PHE A 206 4.40 -16.16 1.79
N LEU A 207 4.22 -16.82 2.95
CA LEU A 207 3.45 -16.25 4.05
C LEU A 207 4.06 -14.96 4.60
N LYS A 208 5.39 -14.91 4.73
CA LYS A 208 6.08 -13.67 5.11
C LYS A 208 5.83 -12.55 4.09
N SER A 209 5.95 -12.85 2.80
CA SER A 209 5.72 -11.86 1.74
C SER A 209 4.28 -11.37 1.73
N TYR A 210 3.30 -12.27 1.92
CA TYR A 210 1.89 -11.90 2.05
C TYR A 210 1.64 -11.00 3.27
N ALA A 211 2.18 -11.39 4.42
CA ALA A 211 2.14 -10.59 5.65
C ALA A 211 2.74 -9.20 5.43
N GLY A 212 3.85 -9.13 4.69
CA GLY A 212 4.47 -7.89 4.29
C GLY A 212 3.52 -6.99 3.49
N VAL A 213 2.89 -7.51 2.44
CA VAL A 213 1.94 -6.73 1.63
C VAL A 213 0.73 -6.27 2.46
N CYS A 214 0.26 -7.07 3.41
CA CYS A 214 -0.79 -6.64 4.33
C CYS A 214 -0.34 -5.48 5.22
N LEU A 215 0.86 -5.57 5.82
CA LEU A 215 1.45 -4.54 6.68
C LEU A 215 1.79 -3.25 5.95
N GLU A 216 2.05 -3.30 4.65
CA GLU A 216 2.32 -2.12 3.82
C GLU A 216 1.25 -1.03 4.02
N GLY A 217 -0.02 -1.41 4.20
CA GLY A 217 -1.11 -0.47 4.49
C GLY A 217 -0.95 0.26 5.83
N ALA A 218 -0.51 -0.42 6.88
CA ALA A 218 -0.27 0.20 8.18
C ALA A 218 0.89 1.21 8.11
N ILE A 219 1.95 0.90 7.36
CA ILE A 219 3.08 1.83 7.14
C ILE A 219 2.64 3.05 6.32
N ILE A 220 1.79 2.88 5.31
CA ILE A 220 1.24 4.00 4.53
C ILE A 220 0.42 4.92 5.45
N VAL A 221 -0.43 4.37 6.31
CA VAL A 221 -1.21 5.16 7.28
C VAL A 221 -0.29 5.92 8.23
N LEU A 222 0.73 5.27 8.77
CA LEU A 222 1.74 5.93 9.62
C LEU A 222 2.45 7.06 8.87
N ALA A 223 2.86 6.84 7.62
CA ALA A 223 3.48 7.87 6.80
C ALA A 223 2.56 9.08 6.61
N CYS A 224 1.27 8.86 6.33
CA CYS A 224 0.28 9.93 6.20
C CYS A 224 0.07 10.69 7.52
N ILE A 225 0.05 10.00 8.66
CA ILE A 225 -0.09 10.62 9.99
C ILE A 225 1.15 11.47 10.30
N ILE A 226 2.35 10.93 10.15
CA ILE A 226 3.60 11.66 10.38
C ILE A 226 3.66 12.89 9.48
N PHE A 227 3.29 12.73 8.21
CA PHE A 227 3.25 13.82 7.27
C PHE A 227 2.24 14.91 7.67
N SER A 228 1.06 14.56 8.17
CA SER A 228 0.05 15.53 8.59
C SER A 228 0.56 16.41 9.75
N VAL A 229 1.34 15.84 10.67
CA VAL A 229 1.99 16.59 11.74
C VAL A 229 3.13 17.45 11.20
N PHE A 230 3.95 16.90 10.30
CA PHE A 230 5.05 17.62 9.66
C PHE A 230 4.55 18.81 8.83
N ALA A 231 3.48 18.64 8.06
CA ALA A 231 2.90 19.65 7.20
C ALA A 231 1.92 20.60 7.91
N SER A 232 1.72 20.45 9.23
CA SER A 232 0.83 21.32 10.01
C SER A 232 1.35 22.77 10.13
N SER A 233 2.64 22.99 9.91
CA SER A 233 3.23 24.33 9.79
C SER A 233 3.17 24.75 8.31
N PRO A 234 2.36 25.77 7.95
CA PRO A 234 2.31 26.24 6.57
C PRO A 234 3.67 26.78 6.15
N PRO A 235 4.01 26.70 4.84
CA PRO A 235 5.22 27.32 4.31
C PRO A 235 5.33 28.80 4.69
N VAL A 236 6.51 29.24 5.10
CA VAL A 236 6.75 30.63 5.48
C VAL A 236 6.70 31.49 4.23
N VAL A 237 5.75 32.42 4.18
CA VAL A 237 5.60 33.37 3.07
C VAL A 237 6.41 34.62 3.36
N ASP A 238 7.44 34.88 2.54
CA ASP A 238 8.21 36.13 2.63
C ASP A 238 7.45 37.29 1.95
N THR A 239 6.78 38.08 2.74
CA THR A 239 5.97 39.22 2.26
C THR A 239 6.82 40.40 1.74
N THR A 240 8.15 40.36 1.87
CA THR A 240 9.06 41.42 1.37
C THR A 240 9.56 41.10 -0.04
N ALA A 241 9.39 39.89 -0.54
CA ALA A 241 9.81 39.45 -1.85
C ALA A 241 8.81 39.94 -2.96
N THR A 242 9.28 39.92 -4.22
CA THR A 242 8.36 40.14 -5.34
C THR A 242 7.29 39.03 -5.40
N ALA A 243 6.09 39.33 -5.88
CA ALA A 243 5.00 38.39 -5.96
C ALA A 243 5.38 37.08 -6.70
N ALA A 244 6.13 37.16 -7.79
CA ALA A 244 6.61 36.01 -8.52
C ALA A 244 7.57 35.14 -7.69
N SER A 245 8.49 35.76 -6.93
CA SER A 245 9.43 35.06 -6.06
C SER A 245 8.72 34.42 -4.86
N MET A 246 7.74 35.10 -4.29
CA MET A 246 6.92 34.62 -3.18
C MET A 246 6.14 33.37 -3.58
N VAL A 247 5.46 33.41 -4.72
CA VAL A 247 4.68 32.27 -5.25
C VAL A 247 5.61 31.12 -5.66
N TRP A 248 6.75 31.40 -6.25
CA TRP A 248 7.74 30.37 -6.59
C TRP A 248 8.25 29.62 -5.36
N SER A 249 8.61 30.36 -4.31
CA SER A 249 9.10 29.80 -3.05
C SER A 249 8.03 28.93 -2.39
N TYR A 250 6.80 29.43 -2.33
CA TYR A 250 5.64 28.70 -1.77
C TYR A 250 5.37 27.39 -2.52
N ILE A 251 5.30 27.45 -3.86
CA ILE A 251 5.05 26.27 -4.69
C ILE A 251 6.21 25.27 -4.55
N GLY A 252 7.45 25.75 -4.50
CA GLY A 252 8.63 24.90 -4.30
C GLY A 252 8.57 24.11 -2.98
N GLU A 253 8.26 24.80 -1.89
CA GLU A 253 8.12 24.18 -0.56
C GLU A 253 6.92 23.23 -0.50
N LEU A 254 5.81 23.60 -1.10
CA LEU A 254 4.63 22.75 -1.21
C LEU A 254 4.95 21.45 -1.96
N ILE A 255 5.59 21.54 -3.13
CA ILE A 255 6.00 20.37 -3.92
C ILE A 255 7.00 19.52 -3.14
N PHE A 256 7.95 20.13 -2.43
CA PHE A 256 8.91 19.42 -1.59
C PHE A 256 8.20 18.60 -0.50
N ASN A 257 7.26 19.21 0.20
CA ASN A 257 6.45 18.51 1.22
C ASN A 257 5.65 17.35 0.61
N MET A 258 5.02 17.56 -0.55
CA MET A 258 4.31 16.51 -1.26
C MET A 258 5.24 15.37 -1.71
N LEU A 259 6.47 15.68 -2.15
CA LEU A 259 7.49 14.68 -2.51
C LEU A 259 7.90 13.82 -1.30
N ILE A 260 8.01 14.42 -0.11
CA ILE A 260 8.29 13.69 1.13
C ILE A 260 7.19 12.65 1.38
N LEU A 261 5.92 13.04 1.27
CA LEU A 261 4.80 12.11 1.47
C LEU A 261 4.80 11.00 0.42
N VAL A 262 4.87 11.35 -0.85
CA VAL A 262 4.90 10.37 -1.96
C VAL A 262 6.08 9.42 -1.83
N GLY A 263 7.26 9.94 -1.47
CA GLY A 263 8.44 9.14 -1.20
C GLY A 263 8.25 8.19 -0.04
N SER A 264 7.67 8.65 1.07
CA SER A 264 7.39 7.83 2.26
C SER A 264 6.39 6.71 1.95
N VAL A 265 5.33 7.00 1.20
CA VAL A 265 4.34 6.00 0.75
C VAL A 265 5.00 4.95 -0.16
N LYS A 266 5.87 5.36 -1.08
CA LYS A 266 6.62 4.42 -1.94
C LYS A 266 7.64 3.58 -1.19
N MET A 267 8.24 4.11 -0.13
CA MET A 267 9.17 3.35 0.71
C MET A 267 8.49 2.32 1.60
N ALA A 268 7.17 2.37 1.76
CA ALA A 268 6.43 1.46 2.64
C ALA A 268 6.70 -0.03 2.32
N ASP A 269 6.69 -0.42 1.04
CA ASP A 269 7.03 -1.79 0.61
C ASP A 269 8.45 -2.20 1.04
N ARG A 270 9.43 -1.30 0.86
CA ARG A 270 10.82 -1.57 1.24
C ARG A 270 10.98 -1.72 2.75
N ILE A 271 10.40 -0.80 3.53
CA ILE A 271 10.44 -0.84 5.01
C ILE A 271 9.88 -2.16 5.52
N VAL A 272 8.74 -2.59 4.98
CA VAL A 272 8.12 -3.86 5.39
C VAL A 272 9.00 -5.05 5.02
N ARG A 273 9.58 -5.08 3.81
CA ARG A 273 10.49 -6.16 3.41
C ARG A 273 11.70 -6.26 4.33
N GLU A 274 12.32 -5.14 4.67
CA GLU A 274 13.44 -5.10 5.61
C GLU A 274 13.02 -5.59 7.00
N MET A 275 11.83 -5.19 7.50
CA MET A 275 11.30 -5.66 8.79
C MET A 275 11.01 -7.16 8.80
N MET A 276 10.55 -7.73 7.68
CA MET A 276 10.20 -9.14 7.56
C MET A 276 11.39 -10.04 7.24
N GLY A 277 12.57 -9.46 6.95
CA GLY A 277 13.76 -10.18 6.54
C GLY A 277 13.59 -10.84 5.17
N LEU A 278 13.06 -10.08 4.21
CA LEU A 278 12.79 -10.49 2.83
C LEU A 278 13.76 -9.83 1.86
#